data_008650e536f4d47709c4776173e93330
#
_entry.id   008650e536f4d47709c4776173e93330
#
_cell.length_a   1.000
_cell.length_b   1.000
_cell.length_c   1.000
_cell.angle_alpha   90.00
_cell.angle_beta   90.00
_cell.angle_gamma   90.00
#
_symmetry.space_group_name_H-M   'P 1'
#
loop_
_entity.id
_entity.type
_entity.pdbx_description
1 polymer ?
#
loop_
_entity_poly.entity_id
_entity_poly.type
_entity_poly.pdbx_seq_one_letter_code
_entity_poly.pdbx_strand_id
1 'polypeptide(L)'
;MSVMTRRTILGALASTPLWLNSSAWAQTSTLKISHQFPGGTLTEGDFRDRLVRMFAAETEKRSKGSLKFEIYPGSSLMKTNAQFSAMRKGALDMSLVPLSYAGGEVPEVNIGLMPGLVTSYEQGYSWKNAEVGKDLNRILLEKGIVVISWVWQAGGVASRTKPIVEPEDARGMKVRGGSREMDLILKAAGAAVVTLPSNEIYAAMQTGAMDAALTSSTSLISFRLEEVSKALTTGRGGAYWFMFEPLMMSKAVFDKLTREQQSIVMAVGAEMETFARKSAQLDDSAVAAVYQKVGAKVVDLTPAQVKKWQAIARTTAWKDYGDKNANCANLLALAEKTL
;
A
#
# COMPACT_ATOMS: atom_id res chain seq x y z
N MET A 1 -98.67 6.17 -27.76
CA MET A 1 -97.69 6.57 -26.73
C MET A 1 -96.67 5.47 -26.70
N SER A 2 -95.50 5.73 -27.28
CA SER A 2 -94.42 4.74 -27.50
C SER A 2 -93.25 5.03 -26.51
N VAL A 3 -92.86 3.99 -25.80
CA VAL A 3 -91.72 4.06 -24.85
C VAL A 3 -90.53 3.46 -25.55
N MET A 4 -89.51 4.34 -25.80
CA MET A 4 -88.23 3.93 -26.36
C MET A 4 -87.29 3.38 -25.28
N THR A 5 -86.87 2.14 -25.44
CA THR A 5 -85.90 1.45 -24.60
C THR A 5 -84.45 1.79 -25.06
N ARG A 6 -83.71 2.43 -24.21
CA ARG A 6 -82.24 2.68 -24.46
C ARG A 6 -81.46 1.41 -24.12
N ARG A 7 -80.74 0.84 -25.11
CA ARG A 7 -79.70 -0.19 -24.93
C ARG A 7 -78.34 0.50 -24.54
N THR A 8 -77.88 0.14 -23.35
CA THR A 8 -76.55 0.57 -22.86
C THR A 8 -75.53 -0.47 -23.37
N ILE A 9 -74.55 -0.03 -24.17
CA ILE A 9 -73.39 -0.82 -24.60
C ILE A 9 -72.31 -0.65 -23.56
N LEU A 10 -72.01 -1.70 -22.80
CA LEU A 10 -70.78 -1.75 -21.94
C LEU A 10 -69.57 -2.07 -22.84
N GLY A 11 -68.73 -1.10 -23.07
CA GLY A 11 -67.40 -1.31 -23.65
C GLY A 11 -66.45 -1.83 -22.59
N ALA A 12 -65.93 -3.04 -22.75
CA ALA A 12 -64.88 -3.61 -21.94
C ALA A 12 -63.53 -2.97 -22.34
N LEU A 13 -63.02 -2.11 -21.50
CA LEU A 13 -61.63 -1.61 -21.58
C LEU A 13 -60.67 -2.72 -21.09
N ALA A 14 -60.04 -3.41 -22.04
CA ALA A 14 -58.91 -4.30 -21.75
C ALA A 14 -57.69 -3.49 -21.31
N SER A 15 -57.41 -3.42 -20.03
CA SER A 15 -56.18 -2.88 -19.48
C SER A 15 -55.04 -3.86 -19.68
N THR A 16 -54.22 -3.66 -20.70
CA THR A 16 -52.93 -4.32 -20.83
C THR A 16 -51.96 -3.72 -19.76
N PRO A 17 -51.34 -4.57 -18.90
CA PRO A 17 -50.33 -4.06 -18.01
C PRO A 17 -49.08 -3.67 -18.83
N LEU A 18 -48.79 -2.37 -18.90
CA LEU A 18 -47.50 -1.86 -19.32
C LEU A 18 -46.45 -2.32 -18.29
N TRP A 19 -45.74 -3.39 -18.62
CA TRP A 19 -44.49 -3.71 -17.94
C TRP A 19 -43.50 -2.61 -18.28
N LEU A 20 -43.45 -1.57 -17.46
CA LEU A 20 -42.33 -0.63 -17.41
C LEU A 20 -41.09 -1.44 -16.98
N ASN A 21 -40.32 -1.94 -17.96
CA ASN A 21 -38.95 -2.31 -17.75
C ASN A 21 -38.20 -1.05 -17.31
N SER A 22 -38.24 -0.76 -16.02
CA SER A 22 -37.33 0.18 -15.42
C SER A 22 -35.93 -0.48 -15.50
N SER A 23 -35.26 -0.26 -16.62
CA SER A 23 -33.79 -0.37 -16.65
C SER A 23 -33.31 0.59 -15.58
N ALA A 24 -33.08 0.08 -14.37
CA ALA A 24 -32.37 0.81 -13.34
C ALA A 24 -31.00 1.12 -13.93
N TRP A 25 -30.85 2.31 -14.48
CA TRP A 25 -29.56 2.83 -14.89
C TRP A 25 -28.69 2.78 -13.63
N ALA A 26 -27.74 1.86 -13.60
CA ALA A 26 -26.81 1.77 -12.48
C ALA A 26 -26.20 3.16 -12.33
N GLN A 27 -26.49 3.80 -11.20
CA GLN A 27 -25.98 5.13 -10.91
C GLN A 27 -24.45 5.06 -10.97
N THR A 28 -23.85 5.80 -11.90
CA THR A 28 -22.38 5.85 -12.05
C THR A 28 -21.78 6.41 -10.77
N SER A 29 -20.94 5.63 -10.12
CA SER A 29 -20.19 6.07 -8.94
C SER A 29 -18.76 6.42 -9.36
N THR A 30 -18.33 7.65 -9.09
CA THR A 30 -16.94 8.07 -9.27
C THR A 30 -16.21 7.97 -7.94
N LEU A 31 -15.18 7.13 -7.88
CA LEU A 31 -14.36 6.87 -6.71
C LEU A 31 -13.01 7.57 -6.81
N LYS A 32 -12.53 8.12 -5.70
CA LYS A 32 -11.26 8.83 -5.62
C LYS A 32 -10.18 7.91 -5.08
N ILE A 33 -9.06 7.81 -5.82
CA ILE A 33 -7.86 7.07 -5.38
C ILE A 33 -6.73 8.07 -5.16
N SER A 34 -6.22 8.18 -3.94
CA SER A 34 -5.08 9.03 -3.61
C SER A 34 -3.85 8.20 -3.27
N HIS A 35 -2.67 8.64 -3.68
CA HIS A 35 -1.39 8.04 -3.29
C HIS A 35 -0.24 9.07 -3.32
N GLN A 36 0.89 8.72 -2.70
CA GLN A 36 2.03 9.62 -2.55
C GLN A 36 3.04 9.59 -3.71
N PHE A 37 2.93 8.65 -4.65
CA PHE A 37 3.94 8.39 -5.68
C PHE A 37 3.83 9.36 -6.84
N PRO A 38 4.94 9.60 -7.59
CA PRO A 38 4.89 10.40 -8.81
C PRO A 38 3.86 9.85 -9.79
N GLY A 39 3.10 10.75 -10.41
CA GLY A 39 2.15 10.38 -11.47
C GLY A 39 2.86 10.01 -12.76
N GLY A 40 2.26 9.08 -13.49
CA GLY A 40 2.74 8.61 -14.80
C GLY A 40 1.57 8.27 -15.73
N THR A 41 1.77 7.26 -16.56
CA THR A 41 0.78 6.70 -17.48
C THR A 41 0.48 5.23 -17.16
N LEU A 42 -0.30 4.54 -17.99
CA LEU A 42 -0.50 3.09 -17.85
C LEU A 42 0.79 2.28 -18.06
N THR A 43 1.75 2.82 -18.82
CA THR A 43 2.96 2.10 -19.26
C THR A 43 4.25 2.67 -18.69
N GLU A 44 4.26 3.92 -18.23
CA GLU A 44 5.48 4.62 -17.79
C GLU A 44 5.31 5.24 -16.41
N GLY A 45 6.41 5.35 -15.68
CA GLY A 45 6.49 5.92 -14.34
C GLY A 45 6.49 4.89 -13.22
N ASP A 46 6.24 5.33 -12.00
CA ASP A 46 6.21 4.51 -10.79
C ASP A 46 5.17 3.38 -10.91
N PHE A 47 5.58 2.14 -10.68
CA PHE A 47 4.67 1.01 -10.89
C PHE A 47 3.43 1.06 -10.00
N ARG A 48 3.48 1.74 -8.86
CA ARG A 48 2.34 1.88 -7.93
C ARG A 48 1.27 2.81 -8.50
N ASP A 49 1.67 3.91 -9.16
CA ASP A 49 0.75 4.76 -9.92
C ASP A 49 0.18 3.99 -11.13
N ARG A 50 1.04 3.26 -11.85
CA ARG A 50 0.61 2.40 -12.96
C ARG A 50 -0.38 1.32 -12.53
N LEU A 51 -0.13 0.68 -11.37
CA LEU A 51 -1.04 -0.31 -10.77
C LEU A 51 -2.42 0.29 -10.54
N VAL A 52 -2.48 1.47 -9.91
CA VAL A 52 -3.73 2.17 -9.64
C VAL A 52 -4.46 2.53 -10.94
N ARG A 53 -3.75 3.00 -11.97
CA ARG A 53 -4.33 3.30 -13.30
C ARG A 53 -4.84 2.06 -14.01
N MET A 54 -4.09 0.96 -13.98
CA MET A 54 -4.49 -0.32 -14.56
C MET A 54 -5.71 -0.90 -13.85
N PHE A 55 -5.71 -0.85 -12.52
CA PHE A 55 -6.85 -1.25 -11.69
C PHE A 55 -8.10 -0.44 -12.05
N ALA A 56 -7.99 0.88 -12.13
CA ALA A 56 -9.09 1.77 -12.50
C ALA A 56 -9.64 1.42 -13.89
N ALA A 57 -8.78 1.39 -14.90
CA ALA A 57 -9.17 1.12 -16.29
C ALA A 57 -9.86 -0.24 -16.46
N GLU A 58 -9.32 -1.30 -15.84
CA GLU A 58 -9.91 -2.63 -15.98
C GLU A 58 -11.22 -2.76 -15.17
N THR A 59 -11.31 -2.11 -14.01
CA THR A 59 -12.55 -2.07 -13.22
C THR A 59 -13.64 -1.29 -13.94
N GLU A 60 -13.34 -0.13 -14.52
CA GLU A 60 -14.28 0.64 -15.34
C GLU A 60 -14.82 -0.18 -16.51
N LYS A 61 -13.93 -0.87 -17.23
CA LYS A 61 -14.28 -1.73 -18.35
C LYS A 61 -15.21 -2.87 -17.91
N ARG A 62 -14.86 -3.63 -16.87
CA ARG A 62 -15.66 -4.78 -16.39
C ARG A 62 -17.01 -4.36 -15.79
N SER A 63 -17.02 -3.22 -15.13
CA SER A 63 -18.27 -2.65 -14.58
C SER A 63 -19.13 -1.94 -15.62
N LYS A 64 -18.73 -1.98 -16.91
CA LYS A 64 -19.41 -1.29 -18.03
C LYS A 64 -19.64 0.19 -17.75
N GLY A 65 -18.68 0.84 -17.06
CA GLY A 65 -18.72 2.26 -16.71
C GLY A 65 -19.62 2.61 -15.52
N SER A 66 -20.17 1.64 -14.80
CA SER A 66 -20.93 1.92 -13.57
C SER A 66 -20.02 2.31 -12.39
N LEU A 67 -18.73 1.95 -12.43
CA LEU A 67 -17.66 2.48 -11.58
C LEU A 67 -16.72 3.30 -12.44
N LYS A 68 -16.35 4.49 -11.96
CA LYS A 68 -15.34 5.38 -12.55
C LYS A 68 -14.35 5.79 -11.46
N PHE A 69 -13.17 6.23 -11.87
CA PHE A 69 -12.11 6.58 -10.92
C PHE A 69 -11.44 7.91 -11.27
N GLU A 70 -11.18 8.70 -10.24
CA GLU A 70 -10.31 9.87 -10.28
C GLU A 70 -9.05 9.56 -9.48
N ILE A 71 -7.88 9.68 -10.11
CA ILE A 71 -6.59 9.32 -9.51
C ILE A 71 -5.82 10.58 -9.16
N TYR A 72 -5.37 10.67 -7.90
CA TYR A 72 -4.66 11.81 -7.33
C TYR A 72 -3.25 11.40 -6.88
N PRO A 73 -2.26 11.43 -7.79
CA PRO A 73 -0.87 11.11 -7.48
C PRO A 73 -0.19 12.22 -6.67
N GLY A 74 0.99 11.91 -6.10
CA GLY A 74 1.84 12.89 -5.42
C GLY A 74 1.19 13.54 -4.20
N SER A 75 0.23 12.87 -3.55
CA SER A 75 -0.55 13.43 -2.43
C SER A 75 -1.32 14.71 -2.79
N SER A 76 -1.70 14.88 -4.06
CA SER A 76 -2.37 16.10 -4.56
C SER A 76 -3.77 16.33 -3.99
N LEU A 77 -4.47 15.27 -3.54
CA LEU A 77 -5.77 15.38 -2.89
C LEU A 77 -5.64 15.65 -1.39
N MET A 78 -4.75 14.92 -0.72
CA MET A 78 -4.52 15.06 0.72
C MET A 78 -3.14 14.54 1.12
N LYS A 79 -2.63 15.02 2.25
CA LYS A 79 -1.34 14.60 2.80
C LYS A 79 -1.29 13.09 3.02
N THR A 80 -0.15 12.47 2.72
CA THR A 80 0.09 11.03 2.81
C THR A 80 -0.39 10.43 4.13
N ASN A 81 0.03 11.00 5.26
CA ASN A 81 -0.28 10.48 6.59
C ASN A 81 -1.77 10.62 7.00
N ALA A 82 -2.57 11.38 6.23
CA ALA A 82 -4.01 11.53 6.48
C ALA A 82 -4.86 10.50 5.72
N GLN A 83 -4.31 9.84 4.69
CA GLN A 83 -5.09 9.03 3.74
C GLN A 83 -5.73 7.81 4.42
N PHE A 84 -5.02 7.10 5.30
CA PHE A 84 -5.58 5.94 5.99
C PHE A 84 -6.74 6.33 6.91
N SER A 85 -6.58 7.37 7.73
CA SER A 85 -7.65 7.87 8.60
C SER A 85 -8.85 8.39 7.79
N ALA A 86 -8.59 9.03 6.64
CA ALA A 86 -9.65 9.50 5.74
C ALA A 86 -10.47 8.33 5.14
N MET A 87 -9.84 7.24 4.73
CA MET A 87 -10.54 6.03 4.28
C MET A 87 -11.40 5.43 5.40
N ARG A 88 -10.87 5.29 6.62
CA ARG A 88 -11.63 4.79 7.78
C ARG A 88 -12.89 5.59 8.06
N LYS A 89 -12.83 6.91 7.84
CA LYS A 89 -13.95 7.85 8.06
C LYS A 89 -14.86 7.99 6.83
N GLY A 90 -14.56 7.31 5.71
CA GLY A 90 -15.29 7.43 4.45
C GLY A 90 -15.11 8.77 3.74
N ALA A 91 -14.08 9.54 4.08
CA ALA A 91 -13.73 10.83 3.44
C ALA A 91 -12.80 10.65 2.23
N LEU A 92 -12.20 9.48 2.07
CA LEU A 92 -11.43 9.03 0.91
C LEU A 92 -11.90 7.62 0.56
N ASP A 93 -12.10 7.36 -0.74
CA ASP A 93 -12.62 6.07 -1.18
C ASP A 93 -11.54 5.00 -1.19
N MET A 94 -10.37 5.30 -1.77
CA MET A 94 -9.28 4.36 -1.94
C MET A 94 -7.91 5.02 -1.77
N SER A 95 -6.93 4.23 -1.34
CA SER A 95 -5.52 4.66 -1.31
C SER A 95 -4.57 3.49 -1.49
N LEU A 96 -3.42 3.77 -2.10
CA LEU A 96 -2.24 2.92 -2.07
C LEU A 96 -1.17 3.63 -1.25
N VAL A 97 -0.93 3.18 -0.03
CA VAL A 97 -0.06 3.83 0.94
C VAL A 97 0.51 2.79 1.92
N PRO A 98 1.77 2.97 2.41
CA PRO A 98 2.32 2.10 3.43
C PRO A 98 1.41 1.99 4.66
N LEU A 99 1.04 0.76 5.04
CA LEU A 99 0.25 0.56 6.26
C LEU A 99 0.94 1.10 7.51
N SER A 100 2.27 1.05 7.55
CA SER A 100 3.07 1.53 8.69
C SER A 100 2.85 3.02 9.04
N TYR A 101 2.34 3.83 8.10
CA TYR A 101 2.00 5.23 8.38
C TYR A 101 0.77 5.39 9.28
N ALA A 102 -0.04 4.35 9.38
CA ALA A 102 -1.21 4.30 10.26
C ALA A 102 -0.90 3.70 11.65
N GLY A 103 0.35 3.27 11.89
CA GLY A 103 0.73 2.56 13.11
C GLY A 103 0.54 3.32 14.42
N GLY A 104 0.47 4.65 14.38
CA GLY A 104 0.11 5.47 15.55
C GLY A 104 -1.38 5.40 15.90
N GLU A 105 -2.24 5.12 14.91
CA GLU A 105 -3.69 5.01 15.05
C GLU A 105 -4.14 3.54 15.23
N VAL A 106 -3.49 2.62 14.51
CA VAL A 106 -3.75 1.17 14.52
C VAL A 106 -2.42 0.45 14.66
N PRO A 107 -1.94 0.16 15.88
CA PRO A 107 -0.61 -0.45 16.10
C PRO A 107 -0.39 -1.76 15.34
N GLU A 108 -1.46 -2.54 15.15
CA GLU A 108 -1.42 -3.85 14.49
C GLU A 108 -0.86 -3.77 13.06
N VAL A 109 -1.08 -2.67 12.33
CA VAL A 109 -0.63 -2.55 10.94
C VAL A 109 0.89 -2.40 10.80
N ASN A 110 1.60 -2.11 11.88
CA ASN A 110 3.06 -2.03 11.87
C ASN A 110 3.73 -3.38 11.57
N ILE A 111 3.02 -4.50 11.74
CA ILE A 111 3.51 -5.82 11.32
C ILE A 111 3.93 -5.84 9.84
N GLY A 112 3.31 -5.00 9.01
CA GLY A 112 3.59 -4.88 7.57
C GLY A 112 4.94 -4.22 7.23
N LEU A 113 5.64 -3.63 8.21
CA LEU A 113 7.03 -3.17 8.08
C LEU A 113 7.81 -3.46 9.37
N MET A 114 7.76 -4.71 9.80
CA MET A 114 8.54 -5.19 10.94
C MET A 114 9.95 -5.58 10.48
N PRO A 115 11.02 -4.95 11.03
CA PRO A 115 12.38 -5.18 10.55
C PRO A 115 12.80 -6.64 10.65
N GLY A 116 13.26 -7.20 9.52
CA GLY A 116 13.76 -8.56 9.42
C GLY A 116 12.73 -9.68 9.61
N LEU A 117 11.44 -9.38 9.69
CA LEU A 117 10.37 -10.39 9.82
C LEU A 117 10.01 -10.96 8.45
N VAL A 118 9.72 -10.13 7.45
CA VAL A 118 9.62 -10.53 6.05
C VAL A 118 10.91 -10.13 5.36
N THR A 119 11.53 -11.07 4.64
CA THR A 119 12.86 -10.90 4.01
C THR A 119 12.86 -11.22 2.52
N SER A 120 11.76 -11.74 1.98
CA SER A 120 11.62 -12.09 0.57
C SER A 120 10.22 -11.84 0.03
N TYR A 121 10.10 -11.67 -1.29
CA TYR A 121 8.80 -11.55 -1.97
C TYR A 121 7.95 -12.80 -1.79
N GLU A 122 8.55 -13.97 -1.85
CA GLU A 122 7.84 -15.25 -1.68
C GLU A 122 7.16 -15.31 -0.30
N GLN A 123 7.92 -15.02 0.75
CA GLN A 123 7.40 -14.98 2.11
C GLN A 123 6.30 -13.92 2.27
N GLY A 124 6.51 -12.69 1.79
CA GLY A 124 5.51 -11.61 1.89
C GLY A 124 4.19 -11.99 1.21
N TYR A 125 4.24 -12.49 -0.02
CA TYR A 125 3.01 -12.89 -0.74
C TYR A 125 2.35 -14.15 -0.17
N SER A 126 3.10 -15.04 0.49
CA SER A 126 2.52 -16.20 1.17
C SER A 126 1.60 -15.82 2.32
N TRP A 127 1.81 -14.67 2.93
CA TRP A 127 0.99 -14.17 4.04
C TRP A 127 -0.49 -14.07 3.68
N LYS A 128 -0.82 -13.74 2.44
CA LYS A 128 -2.22 -13.60 1.98
C LYS A 128 -3.07 -14.81 2.33
N ASN A 129 -2.50 -16.02 2.23
CA ASN A 129 -3.19 -17.28 2.49
C ASN A 129 -2.87 -17.88 3.86
N ALA A 130 -1.84 -17.35 4.54
CA ALA A 130 -1.46 -17.77 5.89
C ALA A 130 -2.35 -17.14 6.96
N GLU A 131 -2.32 -17.69 8.17
CA GLU A 131 -3.14 -17.19 9.29
C GLU A 131 -2.80 -15.75 9.66
N VAL A 132 -1.55 -15.32 9.56
CA VAL A 132 -1.15 -13.93 9.80
C VAL A 132 -1.88 -12.95 8.86
N GLY A 133 -1.99 -13.28 7.58
CA GLY A 133 -2.68 -12.42 6.62
C GLY A 133 -4.20 -12.42 6.80
N LYS A 134 -4.78 -13.56 7.13
CA LYS A 134 -6.21 -13.67 7.46
C LYS A 134 -6.56 -12.81 8.68
N ASP A 135 -5.75 -12.88 9.73
CA ASP A 135 -5.97 -12.11 10.96
C ASP A 135 -5.74 -10.61 10.75
N LEU A 136 -4.69 -10.23 10.00
CA LEU A 136 -4.47 -8.83 9.61
C LEU A 136 -5.64 -8.27 8.79
N ASN A 137 -6.17 -9.02 7.82
CA ASN A 137 -7.35 -8.63 7.06
C ASN A 137 -8.59 -8.48 7.95
N ARG A 138 -8.82 -9.39 8.90
CA ARG A 138 -9.91 -9.27 9.87
C ARG A 138 -9.80 -7.98 10.66
N ILE A 139 -8.62 -7.68 11.19
CA ILE A 139 -8.36 -6.45 11.96
C ILE A 139 -8.61 -5.21 11.09
N LEU A 140 -8.11 -5.18 9.85
CA LEU A 140 -8.32 -4.07 8.93
C LEU A 140 -9.81 -3.87 8.62
N LEU A 141 -10.57 -4.94 8.40
CA LEU A 141 -12.02 -4.88 8.20
C LEU A 141 -12.75 -4.27 9.41
N GLU A 142 -12.37 -4.67 10.63
CA GLU A 142 -12.90 -4.09 11.88
C GLU A 142 -12.56 -2.60 12.02
N LYS A 143 -11.41 -2.18 11.46
CA LYS A 143 -10.99 -0.77 11.41
C LYS A 143 -11.58 0.00 10.24
N GLY A 144 -12.46 -0.61 9.44
CA GLY A 144 -13.14 0.07 8.34
C GLY A 144 -12.35 0.10 7.02
N ILE A 145 -11.42 -0.81 6.84
CA ILE A 145 -10.55 -0.92 5.64
C ILE A 145 -10.73 -2.27 4.96
N VAL A 146 -10.87 -2.27 3.64
CA VAL A 146 -10.83 -3.45 2.77
C VAL A 146 -9.52 -3.45 2.00
N VAL A 147 -8.75 -4.53 2.09
CA VAL A 147 -7.55 -4.73 1.25
C VAL A 147 -7.99 -5.23 -0.12
N ILE A 148 -7.66 -4.49 -1.17
CA ILE A 148 -8.05 -4.77 -2.55
C ILE A 148 -6.93 -5.51 -3.30
N SER A 149 -5.67 -5.10 -3.12
CA SER A 149 -4.51 -5.72 -3.77
C SER A 149 -3.33 -5.79 -2.80
N TRP A 150 -2.67 -6.94 -2.73
CA TRP A 150 -1.49 -7.15 -1.91
C TRP A 150 -0.24 -6.69 -2.67
N VAL A 151 0.48 -5.75 -2.09
CA VAL A 151 1.73 -5.23 -2.67
C VAL A 151 2.82 -5.32 -1.60
N TRP A 152 3.90 -6.01 -1.93
CA TRP A 152 5.10 -6.11 -1.11
C TRP A 152 6.30 -5.53 -1.84
N GLN A 153 7.18 -4.87 -1.11
CA GLN A 153 8.38 -4.26 -1.65
C GLN A 153 9.58 -4.47 -0.75
N ALA A 154 10.68 -4.93 -1.36
CA ALA A 154 12.00 -4.87 -0.76
C ALA A 154 12.51 -3.43 -0.78
N GLY A 155 13.42 -3.11 0.13
CA GLY A 155 14.05 -1.79 0.18
C GLY A 155 15.51 -1.84 0.58
N GLY A 156 16.09 -0.65 0.55
CA GLY A 156 17.49 -0.39 0.88
C GLY A 156 17.67 0.94 1.59
N VAL A 157 18.93 1.36 1.71
CA VAL A 157 19.32 2.58 2.38
C VAL A 157 20.05 3.51 1.41
N ALA A 158 19.44 4.64 1.08
CA ALA A 158 20.13 5.75 0.44
C ALA A 158 20.86 6.60 1.51
N SER A 159 22.12 6.94 1.28
CA SER A 159 22.92 7.75 2.21
C SER A 159 23.70 8.84 1.50
N ARG A 160 23.73 10.03 2.11
CA ARG A 160 24.46 11.20 1.62
C ARG A 160 26.00 11.05 1.78
N THR A 161 26.44 10.09 2.57
CA THR A 161 27.88 10.00 2.94
C THR A 161 28.44 8.60 2.69
N LYS A 162 28.14 7.63 3.54
CA LYS A 162 28.69 6.26 3.51
C LYS A 162 27.56 5.22 3.53
N PRO A 163 27.81 4.00 3.04
CA PRO A 163 26.85 2.91 3.20
C PRO A 163 26.54 2.64 4.68
N ILE A 164 25.31 2.29 4.97
CA ILE A 164 24.89 1.73 6.26
C ILE A 164 24.67 0.23 6.04
N VAL A 165 25.66 -0.56 6.40
CA VAL A 165 25.69 -2.02 6.19
C VAL A 165 25.46 -2.74 7.52
N GLU A 166 26.25 -2.39 8.51
CA GLU A 166 26.14 -2.90 9.87
C GLU A 166 25.39 -1.90 10.76
N PRO A 167 24.76 -2.34 11.85
CA PRO A 167 24.08 -1.42 12.78
C PRO A 167 24.94 -0.25 13.25
N GLU A 168 26.21 -0.51 13.52
CA GLU A 168 27.18 0.49 14.00
C GLU A 168 27.43 1.61 13.00
N ASP A 169 27.20 1.37 11.70
CA ASP A 169 27.36 2.39 10.65
C ASP A 169 26.35 3.52 10.77
N ALA A 170 25.19 3.26 11.37
CA ALA A 170 24.13 4.24 11.57
C ALA A 170 24.41 5.21 12.74
N ARG A 171 25.40 4.91 13.59
CA ARG A 171 25.69 5.69 14.79
C ARG A 171 25.94 7.16 14.49
N GLY A 172 25.21 8.04 15.18
CA GLY A 172 25.31 9.49 15.06
C GLY A 172 24.70 10.09 13.79
N MET A 173 24.19 9.26 12.86
CA MET A 173 23.52 9.72 11.64
C MET A 173 22.04 10.03 11.91
N LYS A 174 21.50 11.00 11.18
CA LYS A 174 20.04 11.27 11.12
C LYS A 174 19.41 10.37 10.06
N VAL A 175 18.66 9.37 10.49
CA VAL A 175 18.15 8.31 9.60
C VAL A 175 16.65 8.19 9.68
N ARG A 176 15.99 8.03 8.52
CA ARG A 176 14.56 7.75 8.40
C ARG A 176 14.34 6.25 8.22
N GLY A 177 13.54 5.61 9.08
CA GLY A 177 13.21 4.18 9.01
C GLY A 177 11.95 3.84 8.22
N GLY A 178 10.92 4.64 8.32
CA GLY A 178 9.64 4.46 7.63
C GLY A 178 8.54 3.76 8.44
N SER A 179 8.86 3.28 9.63
CA SER A 179 7.92 2.83 10.63
C SER A 179 8.48 3.06 12.02
N ARG A 180 7.63 3.03 13.04
CA ARG A 180 8.05 3.08 14.44
C ARG A 180 9.01 1.91 14.77
N GLU A 181 8.74 0.75 14.25
CA GLU A 181 9.54 -0.47 14.48
C GLU A 181 10.92 -0.37 13.83
N MET A 182 11.03 0.20 12.64
CA MET A 182 12.32 0.54 12.03
C MET A 182 13.06 1.62 12.82
N ASP A 183 12.33 2.59 13.35
CA ASP A 183 12.91 3.65 14.19
C ASP A 183 13.52 3.08 15.49
N LEU A 184 12.93 2.03 16.05
CA LEU A 184 13.47 1.38 17.25
C LEU A 184 14.82 0.69 16.99
N ILE A 185 14.97 -0.03 15.88
CA ILE A 185 16.26 -0.64 15.55
C ILE A 185 17.34 0.40 15.22
N LEU A 186 16.96 1.49 14.55
CA LEU A 186 17.87 2.59 14.25
C LEU A 186 18.34 3.31 15.52
N LYS A 187 17.44 3.56 16.47
CA LYS A 187 17.80 4.10 17.81
C LYS A 187 18.74 3.16 18.57
N ALA A 188 18.46 1.85 18.55
CA ALA A 188 19.33 0.86 19.17
C ALA A 188 20.72 0.81 18.50
N ALA A 189 20.81 1.08 17.19
CA ALA A 189 22.05 1.24 16.45
C ALA A 189 22.77 2.59 16.69
N GLY A 190 22.18 3.48 17.50
CA GLY A 190 22.76 4.79 17.84
C GLY A 190 22.47 5.91 16.84
N ALA A 191 21.49 5.75 15.94
CA ALA A 191 21.04 6.79 15.04
C ALA A 191 20.08 7.79 15.72
N ALA A 192 20.07 9.02 15.24
CA ALA A 192 18.99 9.99 15.46
C ALA A 192 17.89 9.77 14.42
N VAL A 193 16.67 9.48 14.87
CA VAL A 193 15.58 9.12 13.95
C VAL A 193 14.85 10.35 13.43
N VAL A 194 14.55 10.33 12.13
CA VAL A 194 13.71 11.31 11.45
C VAL A 194 12.44 10.62 10.95
N THR A 195 11.27 11.18 11.26
CA THR A 195 9.97 10.62 10.86
C THR A 195 9.31 11.52 9.83
N LEU A 196 9.15 10.99 8.59
CA LEU A 196 8.45 11.64 7.48
C LEU A 196 8.01 10.61 6.43
N PRO A 197 6.99 10.90 5.60
CA PRO A 197 6.61 10.01 4.51
C PRO A 197 7.66 10.01 3.39
N SER A 198 7.66 8.96 2.55
CA SER A 198 8.73 8.76 1.56
C SER A 198 8.80 9.82 0.47
N ASN A 199 7.71 10.47 0.13
CA ASN A 199 7.69 11.58 -0.84
C ASN A 199 8.38 12.87 -0.34
N GLU A 200 8.76 12.94 0.94
CA GLU A 200 9.48 14.07 1.52
C GLU A 200 10.99 13.78 1.69
N ILE A 201 11.45 12.56 1.42
CA ILE A 201 12.84 12.13 1.61
C ILE A 201 13.80 12.95 0.78
N TYR A 202 13.51 13.19 -0.51
CA TYR A 202 14.41 13.93 -1.41
C TYR A 202 14.74 15.31 -0.85
N ALA A 203 13.75 16.11 -0.50
CA ALA A 203 13.94 17.45 0.05
C ALA A 203 14.69 17.44 1.39
N ALA A 204 14.40 16.49 2.27
CA ALA A 204 15.07 16.36 3.56
C ALA A 204 16.55 15.94 3.40
N MET A 205 16.87 15.06 2.47
CA MET A 205 18.25 14.70 2.14
C MET A 205 18.98 15.87 1.44
N GLN A 206 18.35 16.53 0.47
CA GLN A 206 18.93 17.65 -0.26
C GLN A 206 19.37 18.79 0.67
N THR A 207 18.51 19.15 1.63
CA THR A 207 18.78 20.22 2.60
C THR A 207 19.72 19.81 3.75
N GLY A 208 20.03 18.51 3.91
CA GLY A 208 20.83 18.01 5.03
C GLY A 208 20.05 17.88 6.36
N ALA A 209 18.72 17.99 6.32
CA ALA A 209 17.89 17.70 7.48
C ALA A 209 18.00 16.22 7.89
N MET A 210 18.42 15.35 6.97
CA MET A 210 18.59 13.93 7.13
C MET A 210 19.84 13.44 6.38
N ASP A 211 20.54 12.44 6.93
CA ASP A 211 21.76 11.86 6.36
C ASP A 211 21.47 10.62 5.51
N ALA A 212 20.47 9.83 5.89
CA ALA A 212 20.12 8.59 5.19
C ALA A 212 18.64 8.24 5.36
N ALA A 213 18.12 7.45 4.43
CA ALA A 213 16.74 6.95 4.47
C ALA A 213 16.65 5.48 4.03
N LEU A 214 15.90 4.71 4.81
CA LEU A 214 15.39 3.40 4.40
C LEU A 214 14.07 3.61 3.66
N THR A 215 13.96 3.02 2.47
CA THR A 215 12.73 3.04 1.67
C THR A 215 12.75 1.93 0.63
N SER A 216 11.62 1.71 -0.09
CA SER A 216 11.55 0.68 -1.13
C SER A 216 12.49 0.97 -2.30
N SER A 217 12.97 -0.08 -2.96
CA SER A 217 13.81 0.04 -4.17
C SER A 217 13.13 0.86 -5.26
N THR A 218 11.79 0.72 -5.41
CA THR A 218 11.01 1.60 -6.29
C THR A 218 11.09 3.06 -5.89
N SER A 219 10.95 3.38 -4.59
CA SER A 219 11.03 4.77 -4.11
C SER A 219 12.44 5.34 -4.25
N LEU A 220 13.47 4.53 -4.06
CA LEU A 220 14.87 4.93 -4.29
C LEU A 220 15.08 5.43 -5.73
N ILE A 221 14.38 4.84 -6.71
CA ILE A 221 14.41 5.24 -8.12
C ILE A 221 13.41 6.38 -8.40
N SER A 222 12.14 6.18 -8.08
CA SER A 222 11.06 7.07 -8.53
C SER A 222 11.06 8.44 -7.88
N PHE A 223 11.62 8.57 -6.67
CA PHE A 223 11.87 9.86 -6.02
C PHE A 223 13.26 10.44 -6.31
N ARG A 224 14.04 9.82 -7.23
CA ARG A 224 15.35 10.28 -7.69
C ARG A 224 16.35 10.47 -6.54
N LEU A 225 16.33 9.55 -5.56
CA LEU A 225 17.17 9.70 -4.36
C LEU A 225 18.65 9.51 -4.66
N GLU A 226 19.02 8.92 -5.81
CA GLU A 226 20.39 8.82 -6.32
C GLU A 226 21.05 10.20 -6.50
N GLU A 227 20.27 11.24 -6.83
CA GLU A 227 20.79 12.60 -7.05
C GLU A 227 21.31 13.26 -5.75
N VAL A 228 20.76 12.84 -4.61
CA VAL A 228 21.08 13.39 -3.29
C VAL A 228 21.85 12.41 -2.40
N SER A 229 22.34 11.29 -3.00
CA SER A 229 23.00 10.21 -2.28
C SER A 229 24.41 9.95 -2.84
N LYS A 230 25.34 9.57 -1.96
CA LYS A 230 26.68 9.08 -2.33
C LYS A 230 26.86 7.58 -2.14
N ALA A 231 25.91 6.95 -1.47
CA ALA A 231 25.93 5.51 -1.22
C ALA A 231 24.51 4.92 -1.23
N LEU A 232 24.47 3.66 -1.64
CA LEU A 232 23.29 2.79 -1.57
C LEU A 232 23.68 1.48 -0.88
N THR A 233 22.93 1.08 0.13
CA THR A 233 22.93 -0.30 0.64
C THR A 233 21.65 -0.96 0.16
N THR A 234 21.75 -2.07 -0.57
CA THR A 234 20.61 -2.80 -1.15
C THR A 234 20.49 -4.19 -0.57
N GLY A 235 19.25 -4.68 -0.48
CA GLY A 235 18.92 -6.01 -0.01
C GLY A 235 18.49 -6.97 -1.12
N ARG A 236 19.03 -6.86 -2.34
CA ARG A 236 18.61 -7.66 -3.51
C ARG A 236 18.61 -9.18 -3.30
N GLY A 237 19.41 -9.69 -2.41
CA GLY A 237 19.46 -11.12 -2.06
C GLY A 237 18.74 -11.48 -0.75
N GLY A 238 18.19 -10.49 -0.06
CA GLY A 238 17.52 -10.61 1.22
C GLY A 238 17.60 -9.29 1.98
N ALA A 239 16.47 -8.72 2.32
CA ALA A 239 16.37 -7.42 2.96
C ALA A 239 15.83 -7.54 4.40
N TYR A 240 16.35 -6.75 5.33
CA TYR A 240 15.70 -6.56 6.63
C TYR A 240 14.61 -5.49 6.60
N TRP A 241 14.49 -4.75 5.49
CA TRP A 241 13.44 -3.79 5.20
C TRP A 241 12.54 -4.36 4.09
N PHE A 242 11.36 -4.84 4.46
CA PHE A 242 10.36 -5.38 3.54
C PHE A 242 8.99 -4.86 3.94
N MET A 243 8.26 -4.22 3.02
CA MET A 243 7.09 -3.43 3.35
C MET A 243 5.83 -3.93 2.64
N PHE A 244 4.75 -4.03 3.42
CA PHE A 244 3.40 -4.21 2.91
C PHE A 244 2.75 -2.86 2.62
N GLU A 245 2.43 -2.61 1.36
CA GLU A 245 1.89 -1.35 0.84
C GLU A 245 0.66 -1.62 -0.05
N PRO A 246 -0.46 -2.08 0.52
CA PRO A 246 -1.60 -2.54 -0.25
C PRO A 246 -2.39 -1.40 -0.91
N LEU A 247 -3.08 -1.72 -2.03
CA LEU A 247 -4.21 -0.93 -2.46
C LEU A 247 -5.40 -1.24 -1.55
N MET A 248 -5.97 -0.20 -0.95
CA MET A 248 -7.04 -0.31 0.05
C MET A 248 -8.25 0.51 -0.36
N MET A 249 -9.41 0.11 0.17
CA MET A 249 -10.68 0.82 0.00
C MET A 249 -11.34 1.05 1.36
N SER A 250 -12.02 2.18 1.50
CA SER A 250 -12.93 2.42 2.62
C SER A 250 -14.01 1.35 2.67
N LYS A 251 -14.17 0.68 3.82
CA LYS A 251 -15.24 -0.32 3.99
C LYS A 251 -16.62 0.31 3.83
N ALA A 252 -16.81 1.53 4.32
CA ALA A 252 -18.08 2.26 4.18
C ALA A 252 -18.44 2.56 2.71
N VAL A 253 -17.43 2.72 1.83
CA VAL A 253 -17.62 2.85 0.38
C VAL A 253 -17.85 1.49 -0.25
N PHE A 254 -17.04 0.49 0.09
CA PHE A 254 -17.15 -0.88 -0.44
C PHE A 254 -18.53 -1.50 -0.17
N ASP A 255 -19.06 -1.32 1.04
CA ASP A 255 -20.38 -1.85 1.42
C ASP A 255 -21.55 -1.21 0.65
N LYS A 256 -21.36 -0.03 0.05
CA LYS A 256 -22.37 0.62 -0.82
C LYS A 256 -22.34 0.11 -2.26
N LEU A 257 -21.27 -0.55 -2.67
CA LEU A 257 -21.18 -1.17 -3.99
C LEU A 257 -22.15 -2.34 -4.10
N THR A 258 -22.68 -2.57 -5.31
CA THR A 258 -23.45 -3.78 -5.59
C THR A 258 -22.56 -5.02 -5.45
N ARG A 259 -23.15 -6.19 -5.25
CA ARG A 259 -22.41 -7.45 -5.18
C ARG A 259 -21.55 -7.70 -6.42
N GLU A 260 -22.05 -7.35 -7.60
CA GLU A 260 -21.30 -7.44 -8.85
C GLU A 260 -20.09 -6.51 -8.84
N GLN A 261 -20.28 -5.24 -8.47
CA GLN A 261 -19.19 -4.26 -8.35
C GLN A 261 -18.14 -4.69 -7.32
N GLN A 262 -18.54 -5.17 -6.14
CA GLN A 262 -17.63 -5.72 -5.13
C GLN A 262 -16.79 -6.87 -5.70
N SER A 263 -17.43 -7.80 -6.42
CA SER A 263 -16.75 -8.93 -7.06
C SER A 263 -15.74 -8.49 -8.11
N ILE A 264 -16.10 -7.49 -8.96
CA ILE A 264 -15.19 -6.93 -9.96
C ILE A 264 -13.98 -6.27 -9.29
N VAL A 265 -14.20 -5.41 -8.29
CA VAL A 265 -13.14 -4.71 -7.56
C VAL A 265 -12.15 -5.70 -6.94
N MET A 266 -12.65 -6.73 -6.27
CA MET A 266 -11.79 -7.75 -5.64
C MET A 266 -11.04 -8.59 -6.66
N ALA A 267 -11.68 -8.98 -7.77
CA ALA A 267 -11.06 -9.79 -8.82
C ALA A 267 -9.94 -9.01 -9.53
N VAL A 268 -10.21 -7.77 -9.94
CA VAL A 268 -9.19 -6.91 -10.59
C VAL A 268 -8.05 -6.62 -9.63
N GLY A 269 -8.36 -6.33 -8.34
CA GLY A 269 -7.34 -6.13 -7.32
C GLY A 269 -6.39 -7.33 -7.17
N ALA A 270 -6.95 -8.55 -7.15
CA ALA A 270 -6.15 -9.77 -7.07
C ALA A 270 -5.25 -9.98 -8.31
N GLU A 271 -5.74 -9.65 -9.51
CA GLU A 271 -4.96 -9.73 -10.75
C GLU A 271 -3.78 -8.75 -10.77
N MET A 272 -3.93 -7.57 -10.15
CA MET A 272 -2.86 -6.57 -10.05
C MET A 272 -1.67 -7.04 -9.21
N GLU A 273 -1.83 -8.02 -8.34
CA GLU A 273 -0.74 -8.55 -7.49
C GLU A 273 0.41 -9.16 -8.29
N THR A 274 0.10 -9.82 -9.41
CA THR A 274 1.13 -10.36 -10.31
C THR A 274 1.95 -9.25 -10.94
N PHE A 275 1.29 -8.18 -11.40
CA PHE A 275 1.96 -7.00 -11.94
C PHE A 275 2.81 -6.32 -10.86
N ALA A 276 2.26 -6.12 -9.66
CA ALA A 276 2.95 -5.50 -8.54
C ALA A 276 4.23 -6.26 -8.17
N ARG A 277 4.13 -7.59 -7.98
CA ARG A 277 5.27 -8.45 -7.65
C ARG A 277 6.38 -8.35 -8.69
N LYS A 278 6.03 -8.51 -9.98
CA LYS A 278 7.00 -8.44 -11.08
C LYS A 278 7.67 -7.07 -11.16
N SER A 279 6.91 -5.99 -11.03
CA SER A 279 7.43 -4.64 -11.13
C SER A 279 8.35 -4.30 -9.96
N ALA A 280 7.95 -4.64 -8.72
CA ALA A 280 8.78 -4.42 -7.54
C ALA A 280 10.10 -5.20 -7.61
N GLN A 281 10.10 -6.44 -8.11
CA GLN A 281 11.31 -7.23 -8.32
C GLN A 281 12.21 -6.65 -9.41
N LEU A 282 11.64 -6.09 -10.49
CA LEU A 282 12.41 -5.40 -11.53
C LEU A 282 13.12 -4.16 -10.97
N ASP A 283 12.41 -3.33 -10.21
CA ASP A 283 13.00 -2.14 -9.59
C ASP A 283 14.07 -2.53 -8.56
N ASP A 284 13.84 -3.58 -7.79
CA ASP A 284 14.82 -4.09 -6.82
C ASP A 284 16.10 -4.57 -7.52
N SER A 285 15.97 -5.17 -8.69
CA SER A 285 17.12 -5.57 -9.51
C SER A 285 17.82 -4.38 -10.16
N ALA A 286 17.08 -3.34 -10.55
CA ALA A 286 17.59 -2.19 -11.30
C ALA A 286 18.24 -1.11 -10.42
N VAL A 287 17.84 -0.98 -9.14
CA VAL A 287 18.22 0.14 -8.26
C VAL A 287 19.74 0.32 -8.15
N ALA A 288 20.50 -0.76 -8.10
CA ALA A 288 21.95 -0.70 -8.01
C ALA A 288 22.58 -0.01 -9.24
N ALA A 289 22.13 -0.36 -10.44
CA ALA A 289 22.65 0.23 -11.68
C ALA A 289 22.31 1.74 -11.76
N VAL A 290 21.12 2.15 -11.29
CA VAL A 290 20.73 3.57 -11.24
C VAL A 290 21.72 4.37 -10.38
N TYR A 291 22.05 3.89 -9.20
CA TYR A 291 22.99 4.56 -8.29
C TYR A 291 24.45 4.51 -8.78
N GLN A 292 24.87 3.39 -9.37
CA GLN A 292 26.22 3.28 -9.96
C GLN A 292 26.41 4.28 -11.10
N LYS A 293 25.38 4.53 -11.92
CA LYS A 293 25.44 5.49 -13.04
C LYS A 293 25.77 6.91 -12.60
N VAL A 294 25.38 7.30 -11.39
CA VAL A 294 25.71 8.62 -10.81
C VAL A 294 26.97 8.59 -9.92
N GLY A 295 27.72 7.48 -9.91
CA GLY A 295 28.95 7.32 -9.15
C GLY A 295 28.77 7.04 -7.66
N ALA A 296 27.58 6.66 -7.23
CA ALA A 296 27.33 6.29 -5.84
C ALA A 296 27.97 4.93 -5.51
N LYS A 297 28.47 4.78 -4.29
CA LYS A 297 28.98 3.50 -3.78
C LYS A 297 27.82 2.58 -3.48
N VAL A 298 27.73 1.45 -4.18
CA VAL A 298 26.69 0.44 -3.97
C VAL A 298 27.24 -0.76 -3.21
N VAL A 299 26.53 -1.20 -2.18
CA VAL A 299 26.85 -2.38 -1.37
C VAL A 299 25.61 -3.24 -1.22
N ASP A 300 25.71 -4.52 -1.56
CA ASP A 300 24.65 -5.52 -1.29
C ASP A 300 24.84 -6.07 0.13
N LEU A 301 23.73 -6.22 0.85
CA LEU A 301 23.75 -6.86 2.16
C LEU A 301 23.99 -8.38 2.01
N THR A 302 24.87 -8.89 2.84
CA THR A 302 25.04 -10.34 3.00
C THR A 302 23.99 -10.90 3.96
N PRO A 303 23.67 -12.21 3.90
CA PRO A 303 22.78 -12.84 4.87
C PRO A 303 23.23 -12.66 6.33
N ALA A 304 24.53 -12.61 6.58
CA ALA A 304 25.08 -12.39 7.92
C ALA A 304 24.75 -10.97 8.44
N GLN A 305 24.80 -9.97 7.56
CA GLN A 305 24.46 -8.57 7.89
C GLN A 305 22.96 -8.40 8.14
N VAL A 306 22.12 -9.01 7.31
CA VAL A 306 20.67 -9.05 7.55
C VAL A 306 20.35 -9.68 8.91
N LYS A 307 21.03 -10.77 9.29
CA LYS A 307 20.86 -11.41 10.59
C LYS A 307 21.25 -10.49 11.77
N LYS A 308 22.26 -9.63 11.63
CA LYS A 308 22.61 -8.67 12.68
C LYS A 308 21.49 -7.66 12.92
N TRP A 309 20.90 -7.11 11.87
CA TRP A 309 19.75 -6.21 11.97
C TRP A 309 18.53 -6.93 12.55
N GLN A 310 18.30 -8.19 12.15
CA GLN A 310 17.23 -9.02 12.69
C GLN A 310 17.42 -9.32 14.19
N ALA A 311 18.66 -9.55 14.64
CA ALA A 311 18.96 -9.78 16.06
C ALA A 311 18.60 -8.58 16.94
N ILE A 312 18.90 -7.36 16.49
CA ILE A 312 18.48 -6.12 17.17
C ILE A 312 16.94 -6.00 17.12
N ALA A 313 16.32 -6.30 15.99
CA ALA A 313 14.88 -6.20 15.83
C ALA A 313 14.12 -7.09 16.82
N ARG A 314 14.57 -8.33 17.02
CA ARG A 314 13.95 -9.29 17.94
C ARG A 314 13.92 -8.77 19.39
N THR A 315 14.99 -8.15 19.84
CA THR A 315 15.13 -7.67 21.22
C THR A 315 14.53 -6.26 21.44
N THR A 316 14.22 -5.54 20.38
CA THR A 316 13.68 -4.17 20.44
C THR A 316 12.28 -4.10 19.80
N ALA A 317 12.23 -4.00 18.48
CA ALA A 317 11.00 -3.74 17.72
C ALA A 317 9.96 -4.87 17.87
N TRP A 318 10.36 -6.14 17.75
CA TRP A 318 9.42 -7.26 17.87
C TRP A 318 8.85 -7.37 19.28
N LYS A 319 9.72 -7.21 20.30
CA LYS A 319 9.28 -7.21 21.69
C LYS A 319 8.31 -6.05 21.96
N ASP A 320 8.68 -4.82 21.61
CA ASP A 320 7.84 -3.63 21.80
C ASP A 320 6.48 -3.77 21.08
N TYR A 321 6.48 -4.33 19.87
CA TYR A 321 5.26 -4.57 19.11
C TYR A 321 4.37 -5.62 19.78
N GLY A 322 4.94 -6.76 20.19
CA GLY A 322 4.20 -7.83 20.87
C GLY A 322 3.60 -7.39 22.21
N ASP A 323 4.27 -6.50 22.92
CA ASP A 323 3.83 -5.99 24.23
C ASP A 323 2.68 -4.94 24.13
N LYS A 324 2.33 -4.44 22.93
CA LYS A 324 1.32 -3.38 22.75
C LYS A 324 -0.10 -3.82 23.10
N ASN A 325 -0.53 -4.96 22.56
CA ASN A 325 -1.85 -5.54 22.80
C ASN A 325 -1.92 -6.99 22.31
N ALA A 326 -2.99 -7.69 22.65
CA ALA A 326 -3.18 -9.09 22.29
C ALA A 326 -3.17 -9.36 20.77
N ASN A 327 -3.72 -8.46 19.95
CA ASN A 327 -3.71 -8.59 18.49
C ASN A 327 -2.27 -8.48 17.96
N CYS A 328 -1.47 -7.53 18.44
CA CYS A 328 -0.07 -7.40 18.05
C CYS A 328 0.73 -8.67 18.43
N ALA A 329 0.56 -9.17 19.66
CA ALA A 329 1.20 -10.41 20.10
C ALA A 329 0.82 -11.60 19.22
N ASN A 330 -0.47 -11.76 18.92
CA ASN A 330 -0.96 -12.84 18.06
C ASN A 330 -0.43 -12.71 16.61
N LEU A 331 -0.50 -11.54 16.01
CA LEU A 331 0.03 -11.31 14.65
C LEU A 331 1.52 -11.61 14.57
N LEU A 332 2.32 -11.20 15.56
CA LEU A 332 3.75 -11.51 15.60
C LEU A 332 3.98 -13.02 15.68
N ALA A 333 3.29 -13.72 16.59
CA ALA A 333 3.42 -15.16 16.73
C ALA A 333 2.99 -15.95 15.47
N LEU A 334 1.95 -15.47 14.76
CA LEU A 334 1.53 -16.05 13.49
C LEU A 334 2.54 -15.78 12.37
N ALA A 335 3.12 -14.57 12.33
CA ALA A 335 4.12 -14.21 11.35
C ALA A 335 5.45 -14.97 11.55
N GLU A 336 5.87 -15.22 12.78
CA GLU A 336 7.05 -16.00 13.09
C GLU A 336 6.96 -17.44 12.57
N LYS A 337 5.76 -18.00 12.43
CA LYS A 337 5.56 -19.34 11.83
C LYS A 337 5.81 -19.37 10.31
N THR A 338 6.00 -18.22 9.68
CA THR A 338 6.30 -18.10 8.24
C THR A 338 7.79 -17.90 7.94
N LEU A 339 8.65 -17.89 8.97
CA LEU A 339 10.10 -17.72 8.86
C LEU A 339 10.82 -18.93 8.27
#